data_a3d42f8ea6ff1d0c44289034d76b6672
#
_entry.id   a3d42f8ea6ff1d0c44289034d76b6672
#
_cell.length_a   1.000
_cell.length_b   1.000
_cell.length_c   1.000
_cell.angle_alpha   90.00
_cell.angle_beta   90.00
_cell.angle_gamma   90.00
#
_symmetry.space_group_name_H-M   'P 1'
#
loop_
_entity.id
_entity.type
_entity.pdbx_description
1 polymer ?
#
loop_
_entity_poly.entity_id
_entity_poly.type
_entity_poly.pdbx_seq_one_letter_code
_entity_poly.pdbx_strand_id
1 'polypeptide(L)'
;MFVQATKSRKNGKTYTSHLVRESFRTPNGPRSRTICNISKLPPEVRHLITSALSGKATLQADSIKLDSALDFGGLAVLVDSWKSLNLDLLLADIGTPRQRALLKAMVFARLLFPCSKLALKDAAQGTLLAAACGLPADEDFDEDDLYAAMDSLTGHWCALEKKLATETFKEPVSLALYDLTSVYFEGSGPAPLARYGHSRDHRSDRPQIILAVATDTHGTPLHISILRGNRADSTTLRSTIKILRRRFQIQDAVFVFDGGMSSKINLQSLQDEGLEFVTRLSNSTLETLLKDLPGETQLELTDAHRLIEIEHNGKRHAIAGGPWRKERDKERRQLRIAKAEAALTKLAAAKRTKPDAQKIASQAGRTLQQLKAHKYFTYRVDDAGILQWERKHDTIAAEAAHDGWYLLHTNLPIARADAAQVQSHYKNLLEVEEAFCELKSYLQVRPVFHHKPERVINHVRICFLAYWISARLARQWRLCGETGEVTRILRQLQTIRLGAIHLKNRDLQILKQIAKVPADLNAQLAKLKLLHLFAAPPAWAETAEPIQP
;
A
#
# COMPACT_ATOMS: atom_id res chain seq x y z
N MET A 1 50.88 14.31 -28.97
CA MET A 1 51.75 15.05 -28.00
C MET A 1 51.49 14.53 -26.59
N PHE A 2 52.48 14.58 -25.70
CA PHE A 2 52.34 14.12 -24.31
C PHE A 2 53.28 14.91 -23.39
N VAL A 3 53.01 14.95 -22.10
CA VAL A 3 53.93 15.55 -21.11
C VAL A 3 54.81 14.45 -20.52
N GLN A 4 56.12 14.67 -20.57
CA GLN A 4 57.10 13.79 -19.92
C GLN A 4 57.78 14.50 -18.74
N ALA A 5 57.74 13.90 -17.56
CA ALA A 5 58.55 14.34 -16.44
C ALA A 5 59.92 13.65 -16.49
N THR A 6 60.99 14.46 -16.54
CA THR A 6 62.38 13.99 -16.51
C THR A 6 63.07 14.46 -15.25
N LYS A 7 63.84 13.59 -14.58
CA LYS A 7 64.61 13.91 -13.39
C LYS A 7 66.08 14.01 -13.72
N SER A 8 66.72 15.12 -13.30
CA SER A 8 68.18 15.30 -13.41
C SER A 8 68.76 15.60 -12.01
N ARG A 9 69.96 15.10 -11.76
CA ARG A 9 70.71 15.40 -10.52
C ARG A 9 71.87 16.34 -10.84
N LYS A 10 71.94 17.48 -10.12
CA LYS A 10 73.06 18.41 -10.20
C LYS A 10 73.38 18.90 -8.80
N ASN A 11 74.64 18.80 -8.39
CA ASN A 11 75.13 19.21 -7.07
C ASN A 11 74.33 18.60 -5.90
N GLY A 12 74.08 17.29 -5.94
CA GLY A 12 73.33 16.57 -4.91
C GLY A 12 71.81 16.83 -4.86
N LYS A 13 71.29 17.80 -5.61
CA LYS A 13 69.86 18.13 -5.68
C LYS A 13 69.19 17.51 -6.92
N THR A 14 67.99 16.98 -6.76
CA THR A 14 67.20 16.43 -7.85
C THR A 14 66.25 17.50 -8.38
N TYR A 15 66.33 17.73 -9.69
CA TYR A 15 65.47 18.66 -10.45
C TYR A 15 64.50 17.83 -11.30
N THR A 16 63.22 18.17 -11.27
CA THR A 16 62.21 17.57 -12.14
C THR A 16 61.81 18.59 -13.22
N SER A 17 62.02 18.24 -14.47
CA SER A 17 61.60 19.05 -15.64
C SER A 17 60.37 18.40 -16.30
N HIS A 18 59.37 19.21 -16.63
CA HIS A 18 58.17 18.79 -17.33
C HIS A 18 58.24 19.31 -18.76
N LEU A 19 58.31 18.39 -19.74
CA LEU A 19 58.47 18.68 -21.14
C LEU A 19 57.26 18.23 -21.93
N VAL A 20 56.71 19.11 -22.78
CA VAL A 20 55.73 18.72 -23.81
C VAL A 20 56.52 18.13 -24.95
N ARG A 21 56.20 16.89 -25.32
CA ARG A 21 56.87 16.15 -26.40
C ARG A 21 55.89 15.66 -27.45
N GLU A 22 56.35 15.59 -28.67
CA GLU A 22 55.63 15.03 -29.81
C GLU A 22 56.33 13.76 -30.26
N SER A 23 55.57 12.69 -30.46
CA SER A 23 56.06 11.44 -31.00
C SER A 23 55.83 11.42 -32.52
N PHE A 24 56.85 11.02 -33.28
CA PHE A 24 56.78 10.86 -34.75
C PHE A 24 57.52 9.61 -35.17
N ARG A 25 57.14 9.04 -36.29
CA ARG A 25 57.80 7.87 -36.87
C ARG A 25 58.90 8.28 -37.83
N THR A 26 60.03 7.62 -37.70
CA THR A 26 61.14 7.71 -38.67
C THR A 26 61.40 6.33 -39.28
N PRO A 27 62.14 6.22 -40.38
CA PRO A 27 62.53 4.93 -40.98
C PRO A 27 63.23 4.01 -39.95
N ASN A 28 63.91 4.58 -38.98
CA ASN A 28 64.64 3.86 -37.91
C ASN A 28 63.82 3.69 -36.59
N GLY A 29 62.48 3.77 -36.64
CA GLY A 29 61.59 3.58 -35.52
C GLY A 29 61.00 4.88 -34.94
N PRO A 30 60.18 4.78 -33.88
CA PRO A 30 59.51 5.93 -33.27
C PRO A 30 60.51 6.82 -32.53
N ARG A 31 60.45 8.12 -32.78
CA ARG A 31 61.25 9.15 -32.08
C ARG A 31 60.32 10.21 -31.51
N SER A 32 60.84 10.96 -30.54
CA SER A 32 60.10 12.10 -29.95
C SER A 32 60.98 13.34 -29.91
N ARG A 33 60.37 14.51 -30.17
CA ARG A 33 61.01 15.83 -30.04
C ARG A 33 60.35 16.62 -28.94
N THR A 34 61.13 17.49 -28.24
CA THR A 34 60.61 18.41 -27.26
C THR A 34 60.03 19.63 -27.97
N ILE A 35 58.80 19.97 -27.69
CA ILE A 35 58.12 21.15 -28.22
C ILE A 35 58.39 22.34 -27.32
N CYS A 36 58.17 22.19 -25.98
CA CYS A 36 58.45 23.25 -25.01
C CYS A 36 58.65 22.66 -23.60
N ASN A 37 59.25 23.52 -22.72
CA ASN A 37 59.44 23.20 -21.31
C ASN A 37 58.45 23.97 -20.47
N ILE A 38 57.60 23.25 -19.73
CA ILE A 38 56.53 23.79 -18.90
C ILE A 38 56.82 23.72 -17.40
N SER A 39 58.08 23.43 -17.01
CA SER A 39 58.48 23.27 -15.61
C SER A 39 58.27 24.50 -14.76
N LYS A 40 58.34 25.71 -15.34
CA LYS A 40 58.12 27.00 -14.65
C LYS A 40 56.64 27.34 -14.45
N LEU A 41 55.73 26.63 -15.07
CA LEU A 41 54.29 26.87 -14.91
C LEU A 41 53.82 26.32 -13.56
N PRO A 42 52.77 26.91 -12.93
CA PRO A 42 52.14 26.39 -11.71
C PRO A 42 51.72 24.93 -11.88
N PRO A 43 51.71 24.14 -10.78
CA PRO A 43 51.32 22.72 -10.84
C PRO A 43 49.96 22.48 -11.47
N GLU A 44 48.95 23.33 -11.20
CA GLU A 44 47.60 23.26 -11.73
C GLU A 44 47.62 23.42 -13.27
N VAL A 45 48.37 24.40 -13.79
CA VAL A 45 48.48 24.64 -15.26
C VAL A 45 49.17 23.47 -15.93
N ARG A 46 50.25 22.91 -15.33
CA ARG A 46 50.90 21.70 -15.85
C ARG A 46 49.94 20.51 -15.88
N HIS A 47 49.10 20.36 -14.87
CA HIS A 47 48.07 19.31 -14.82
C HIS A 47 47.03 19.49 -15.94
N LEU A 48 46.56 20.72 -16.17
CA LEU A 48 45.64 21.05 -17.27
C LEU A 48 46.21 20.69 -18.63
N ILE A 49 47.47 21.10 -18.91
CA ILE A 49 48.15 20.77 -20.17
C ILE A 49 48.29 19.25 -20.34
N THR A 50 48.65 18.54 -19.28
CA THR A 50 48.80 17.08 -19.30
C THR A 50 47.47 16.39 -19.60
N SER A 51 46.40 16.83 -18.96
CA SER A 51 45.05 16.30 -19.17
C SER A 51 44.55 16.58 -20.60
N ALA A 52 44.73 17.80 -21.11
CA ALA A 52 44.33 18.16 -22.46
C ALA A 52 45.08 17.34 -23.54
N LEU A 53 46.39 17.16 -23.37
CA LEU A 53 47.21 16.37 -24.29
C LEU A 53 46.93 14.86 -24.21
N SER A 54 46.38 14.36 -23.10
CA SER A 54 45.95 12.97 -22.95
C SER A 54 44.51 12.71 -23.45
N GLY A 55 43.88 13.72 -24.09
CA GLY A 55 42.51 13.61 -24.58
C GLY A 55 41.43 13.68 -23.48
N LYS A 56 41.81 13.96 -22.25
CA LYS A 56 40.85 14.20 -21.15
C LYS A 56 40.33 15.64 -21.28
N ALA A 57 39.04 15.79 -21.47
CA ALA A 57 38.41 17.10 -21.45
C ALA A 57 38.61 17.74 -20.07
N THR A 58 39.27 18.90 -20.02
CA THR A 58 39.38 19.73 -18.82
C THR A 58 38.28 20.77 -18.86
N LEU A 59 37.42 20.75 -17.88
CA LEU A 59 36.36 21.73 -17.70
C LEU A 59 36.78 22.71 -16.58
N GLN A 60 36.61 24.00 -16.83
CA GLN A 60 36.74 25.00 -15.78
C GLN A 60 35.51 24.89 -14.88
N ALA A 61 35.68 24.97 -13.55
CA ALA A 61 34.57 24.87 -12.61
C ALA A 61 33.45 25.88 -12.91
N ASP A 62 33.81 27.09 -13.35
CA ASP A 62 32.88 28.17 -13.71
C ASP A 62 32.10 27.91 -15.02
N SER A 63 32.49 26.91 -15.79
CA SER A 63 31.80 26.50 -17.02
C SER A 63 30.70 25.46 -16.78
N ILE A 64 30.60 24.94 -15.56
CA ILE A 64 29.63 23.93 -15.17
C ILE A 64 28.46 24.62 -14.45
N LYS A 65 27.25 24.48 -14.99
CA LYS A 65 26.01 24.96 -14.35
C LYS A 65 25.06 23.78 -14.18
N LEU A 66 24.54 23.58 -12.96
CA LEU A 66 23.44 22.68 -12.71
C LEU A 66 22.13 23.39 -13.09
N ASP A 67 21.48 22.96 -14.15
CA ASP A 67 20.23 23.58 -14.60
C ASP A 67 19.02 23.05 -13.83
N SER A 68 18.98 21.76 -13.58
CA SER A 68 17.89 21.14 -12.81
C SER A 68 18.39 19.92 -12.03
N ALA A 69 17.65 19.56 -10.99
CA ALA A 69 17.82 18.33 -10.24
C ALA A 69 16.44 17.77 -9.93
N LEU A 70 16.00 16.80 -10.72
CA LEU A 70 14.65 16.25 -10.71
C LEU A 70 14.58 14.93 -9.94
N ASP A 71 13.47 14.69 -9.23
CA ASP A 71 13.24 13.44 -8.50
C ASP A 71 13.19 12.27 -9.48
N PHE A 72 14.05 11.26 -9.24
CA PHE A 72 14.30 10.16 -10.16
C PHE A 72 14.10 8.77 -9.57
N GLY A 73 14.68 8.51 -8.37
CA GLY A 73 14.91 7.15 -7.91
C GLY A 73 13.64 6.31 -7.73
N GLY A 74 12.61 6.87 -7.12
CA GLY A 74 11.31 6.18 -6.98
C GLY A 74 10.67 5.89 -8.34
N LEU A 75 10.75 6.84 -9.28
CA LEU A 75 10.24 6.67 -10.65
C LEU A 75 10.96 5.56 -11.41
N ALA A 76 12.29 5.44 -11.26
CA ALA A 76 13.06 4.38 -11.90
C ALA A 76 12.55 2.99 -11.49
N VAL A 77 12.31 2.78 -10.20
CA VAL A 77 11.74 1.53 -9.66
C VAL A 77 10.32 1.28 -10.17
N LEU A 78 9.48 2.31 -10.24
CA LEU A 78 8.11 2.16 -10.73
C LEU A 78 8.04 1.86 -12.22
N VAL A 79 8.90 2.47 -13.04
CA VAL A 79 8.99 2.17 -14.48
C VAL A 79 9.44 0.72 -14.69
N ASP A 80 10.41 0.24 -13.93
CA ASP A 80 10.86 -1.15 -13.98
C ASP A 80 9.75 -2.12 -13.59
N SER A 81 9.06 -1.84 -12.47
CA SER A 81 7.92 -2.63 -12.00
C SER A 81 6.76 -2.65 -13.01
N TRP A 82 6.46 -1.51 -13.62
CA TRP A 82 5.44 -1.38 -14.67
C TRP A 82 5.75 -2.24 -15.88
N LYS A 83 6.99 -2.22 -16.34
CA LYS A 83 7.47 -3.05 -17.45
C LYS A 83 7.43 -4.54 -17.09
N SER A 84 7.87 -4.90 -15.90
CA SER A 84 7.89 -6.31 -15.44
C SER A 84 6.49 -6.93 -15.30
N LEU A 85 5.45 -6.10 -15.17
CA LEU A 85 4.03 -6.50 -15.17
C LEU A 85 3.39 -6.42 -16.57
N ASN A 86 4.15 -6.06 -17.61
CA ASN A 86 3.64 -5.84 -18.96
C ASN A 86 2.45 -4.87 -19.05
N LEU A 87 2.37 -3.88 -18.14
CA LEU A 87 1.19 -3.02 -18.00
C LEU A 87 0.91 -2.17 -19.25
N ASP A 88 1.92 -1.78 -20.00
CA ASP A 88 1.71 -1.07 -21.27
C ASP A 88 0.95 -1.94 -22.28
N LEU A 89 1.26 -3.25 -22.36
CA LEU A 89 0.54 -4.20 -23.21
C LEU A 89 -0.86 -4.50 -22.68
N LEU A 90 -0.99 -4.65 -21.36
CA LEU A 90 -2.29 -4.94 -20.73
C LEU A 90 -3.30 -3.79 -20.89
N LEU A 91 -2.80 -2.56 -20.99
CA LEU A 91 -3.60 -1.34 -21.19
C LEU A 91 -3.76 -0.96 -22.68
N ALA A 92 -3.16 -1.69 -23.62
CA ALA A 92 -3.09 -1.29 -25.03
C ALA A 92 -4.46 -1.00 -25.67
N ASP A 93 -5.51 -1.73 -25.23
CA ASP A 93 -6.88 -1.58 -25.74
C ASP A 93 -7.67 -0.46 -25.04
N ILE A 94 -7.06 0.29 -24.10
CA ILE A 94 -7.73 1.29 -23.28
C ILE A 94 -7.34 2.69 -23.76
N GLY A 95 -8.30 3.44 -24.25
CA GLY A 95 -8.11 4.84 -24.66
C GLY A 95 -6.99 5.09 -25.66
N THR A 96 -6.60 6.35 -25.78
CA THR A 96 -5.48 6.78 -26.65
C THR A 96 -4.12 6.54 -25.96
N PRO A 97 -3.00 6.58 -26.71
CA PRO A 97 -1.66 6.51 -26.11
C PRO A 97 -1.45 7.57 -25.00
N ARG A 98 -1.89 8.82 -25.23
CA ARG A 98 -1.83 9.91 -24.25
C ARG A 98 -2.64 9.58 -22.98
N GLN A 99 -3.86 9.07 -23.14
CA GLN A 99 -4.70 8.68 -21.98
C GLN A 99 -4.04 7.57 -21.17
N ARG A 100 -3.39 6.60 -21.80
CA ARG A 100 -2.62 5.55 -21.09
C ARG A 100 -1.43 6.11 -20.32
N ALA A 101 -0.70 7.06 -20.91
CA ALA A 101 0.40 7.75 -20.24
C ALA A 101 -0.09 8.53 -19.01
N LEU A 102 -1.23 9.22 -19.11
CA LEU A 102 -1.87 9.93 -18.00
C LEU A 102 -2.42 8.96 -16.93
N LEU A 103 -2.96 7.80 -17.31
CA LEU A 103 -3.32 6.74 -16.36
C LEU A 103 -2.10 6.26 -15.57
N LYS A 104 -0.99 6.01 -16.26
CA LYS A 104 0.29 5.62 -15.65
C LYS A 104 0.78 6.70 -14.69
N ALA A 105 0.71 7.97 -15.07
CA ALA A 105 1.07 9.10 -14.23
C ALA A 105 0.22 9.15 -12.94
N MET A 106 -1.11 8.97 -13.07
CA MET A 106 -1.99 8.91 -11.90
C MET A 106 -1.68 7.74 -10.98
N VAL A 107 -1.33 6.56 -11.50
CA VAL A 107 -0.93 5.39 -10.71
C VAL A 107 0.40 5.65 -9.99
N PHE A 108 1.40 6.19 -10.68
CA PHE A 108 2.70 6.49 -10.08
C PHE A 108 2.61 7.58 -9.02
N ALA A 109 1.80 8.61 -9.25
CA ALA A 109 1.55 9.64 -8.26
C ALA A 109 0.94 9.08 -6.96
N ARG A 110 0.04 8.09 -7.05
CA ARG A 110 -0.51 7.44 -5.84
C ARG A 110 0.57 6.80 -4.98
N LEU A 111 1.62 6.25 -5.58
CA LEU A 111 2.72 5.59 -4.88
C LEU A 111 3.76 6.56 -4.32
N LEU A 112 4.01 7.69 -5.01
CA LEU A 112 5.10 8.60 -4.67
C LEU A 112 4.64 9.84 -3.90
N PHE A 113 3.61 10.51 -4.38
CA PHE A 113 3.08 11.76 -3.83
C PHE A 113 1.56 11.86 -4.02
N PRO A 114 0.77 11.06 -3.27
CA PRO A 114 -0.68 11.03 -3.44
C PRO A 114 -1.29 12.42 -3.37
N CYS A 115 -1.98 12.83 -4.43
CA CYS A 115 -2.60 14.15 -4.55
C CYS A 115 -3.93 14.09 -5.31
N SER A 116 -4.67 15.19 -5.36
CA SER A 116 -5.85 15.34 -6.21
C SER A 116 -5.44 15.43 -7.69
N LYS A 117 -6.40 15.25 -8.62
CA LYS A 117 -6.15 15.45 -10.05
C LYS A 117 -5.76 16.90 -10.34
N LEU A 118 -6.46 17.85 -9.73
CA LEU A 118 -6.15 19.26 -9.83
C LEU A 118 -4.70 19.60 -9.41
N ALA A 119 -4.21 18.97 -8.34
CA ALA A 119 -2.86 19.23 -7.82
C ALA A 119 -1.77 18.40 -8.54
N LEU A 120 -2.12 17.43 -9.41
CA LEU A 120 -1.13 16.51 -9.97
C LEU A 120 -0.12 17.21 -10.86
N LYS A 121 -0.56 18.19 -11.65
CA LYS A 121 0.32 19.00 -12.51
C LYS A 121 1.39 19.69 -11.67
N ASP A 122 1.00 20.40 -10.62
CA ASP A 122 1.92 21.12 -9.74
C ASP A 122 2.81 20.15 -8.95
N ALA A 123 2.25 19.06 -8.44
CA ALA A 123 3.01 18.03 -7.71
C ALA A 123 4.03 17.28 -8.60
N ALA A 124 3.81 17.23 -9.90
CA ALA A 124 4.73 16.64 -10.87
C ALA A 124 5.91 17.57 -11.20
N GLN A 125 5.79 18.88 -10.93
CA GLN A 125 6.89 19.82 -11.12
C GLN A 125 8.08 19.41 -10.24
N GLY A 126 9.27 19.53 -10.78
CA GLY A 126 10.49 19.07 -10.10
C GLY A 126 10.71 17.56 -10.11
N THR A 127 9.87 16.80 -10.82
CA THR A 127 9.99 15.35 -11.00
C THR A 127 10.13 14.96 -12.47
N LEU A 128 10.56 13.73 -12.71
CA LEU A 128 10.57 13.14 -14.06
C LEU A 128 9.27 12.36 -14.38
N LEU A 129 8.15 12.65 -13.71
CA LEU A 129 6.91 11.89 -13.85
C LEU A 129 6.41 11.84 -15.30
N ALA A 130 6.38 12.98 -15.99
CA ALA A 130 5.92 13.06 -17.38
C ALA A 130 6.76 12.16 -18.29
N ALA A 131 8.08 12.32 -18.25
CA ALA A 131 9.01 11.51 -19.04
C ALA A 131 8.92 10.00 -18.68
N ALA A 132 8.84 9.65 -17.39
CA ALA A 132 8.69 8.27 -16.93
C ALA A 132 7.40 7.60 -17.43
N CYS A 133 6.39 8.42 -17.72
CA CYS A 133 5.10 7.95 -18.24
C CYS A 133 5.01 7.99 -19.78
N GLY A 134 6.00 8.57 -20.46
CA GLY A 134 6.01 8.72 -21.92
C GLY A 134 5.14 9.88 -22.41
N LEU A 135 4.91 10.89 -21.57
CA LEU A 135 4.29 12.15 -21.98
C LEU A 135 5.36 13.02 -22.65
N PRO A 136 5.08 13.62 -23.82
CA PRO A 136 5.98 14.56 -24.45
C PRO A 136 6.29 15.77 -23.55
N ALA A 137 7.51 16.27 -23.61
CA ALA A 137 7.95 17.39 -22.77
C ALA A 137 7.25 18.71 -23.10
N ASP A 138 6.85 18.87 -24.36
CA ASP A 138 6.17 20.03 -24.92
C ASP A 138 4.63 19.97 -24.77
N GLU A 139 4.09 18.83 -24.34
CA GLU A 139 2.67 18.64 -24.13
C GLU A 139 2.30 18.79 -22.65
N ASP A 140 1.64 19.85 -22.34
CA ASP A 140 1.02 20.09 -21.02
C ASP A 140 -0.27 19.27 -20.85
N PHE A 141 -0.68 19.04 -19.62
CA PHE A 141 -1.95 18.39 -19.28
C PHE A 141 -2.64 19.12 -18.13
N ASP A 142 -3.95 19.04 -18.11
CA ASP A 142 -4.79 19.60 -17.06
C ASP A 142 -5.65 18.53 -16.36
N GLU A 143 -6.55 18.95 -15.50
CA GLU A 143 -7.45 18.07 -14.79
C GLU A 143 -8.48 17.37 -15.69
N ASP A 144 -8.92 18.03 -16.76
CA ASP A 144 -9.88 17.47 -17.71
C ASP A 144 -9.24 16.34 -18.55
N ASP A 145 -7.98 16.49 -18.93
CA ASP A 145 -7.20 15.43 -19.56
C ASP A 145 -7.10 14.20 -18.64
N LEU A 146 -6.83 14.43 -17.35
CA LEU A 146 -6.78 13.37 -16.34
C LEU A 146 -8.13 12.70 -16.13
N TYR A 147 -9.23 13.48 -16.15
CA TYR A 147 -10.58 12.92 -16.09
C TYR A 147 -10.92 12.11 -17.34
N ALA A 148 -10.57 12.58 -18.53
CA ALA A 148 -10.77 11.84 -19.77
C ALA A 148 -9.97 10.54 -19.79
N ALA A 149 -8.72 10.56 -19.31
CA ALA A 149 -7.91 9.36 -19.16
C ALA A 149 -8.53 8.38 -18.14
N MET A 150 -9.02 8.89 -17.01
CA MET A 150 -9.69 8.08 -16.00
C MET A 150 -10.99 7.46 -16.54
N ASP A 151 -11.78 8.21 -17.29
CA ASP A 151 -13.04 7.77 -17.89
C ASP A 151 -12.82 6.64 -18.91
N SER A 152 -11.66 6.57 -19.58
CA SER A 152 -11.30 5.49 -20.51
C SER A 152 -11.23 4.09 -19.88
N LEU A 153 -11.11 3.99 -18.55
CA LEU A 153 -11.19 2.70 -17.83
C LEU A 153 -12.61 2.11 -17.78
N THR A 154 -13.63 2.94 -18.08
CA THR A 154 -15.03 2.50 -18.02
C THR A 154 -15.29 1.43 -19.08
N GLY A 155 -15.89 0.32 -18.65
CA GLY A 155 -16.15 -0.84 -19.54
C GLY A 155 -14.96 -1.79 -19.72
N HIS A 156 -13.72 -1.35 -19.54
CA HIS A 156 -12.51 -2.16 -19.78
C HIS A 156 -11.96 -2.88 -18.54
N TRP A 157 -12.41 -2.47 -17.35
CA TRP A 157 -11.85 -2.96 -16.08
C TRP A 157 -11.88 -4.48 -15.92
N CYS A 158 -12.99 -5.12 -16.25
CA CYS A 158 -13.15 -6.56 -16.07
C CYS A 158 -12.14 -7.38 -16.89
N ALA A 159 -11.88 -6.93 -18.12
CA ALA A 159 -10.87 -7.56 -18.98
C ALA A 159 -9.46 -7.29 -18.47
N LEU A 160 -9.17 -6.06 -18.07
CA LEU A 160 -7.87 -5.67 -17.50
C LEU A 160 -7.57 -6.45 -16.22
N GLU A 161 -8.50 -6.51 -15.28
CA GLU A 161 -8.34 -7.23 -14.01
C GLU A 161 -8.08 -8.73 -14.24
N LYS A 162 -8.77 -9.36 -15.22
CA LYS A 162 -8.50 -10.73 -15.61
C LYS A 162 -7.09 -10.91 -16.18
N LYS A 163 -6.67 -10.04 -17.11
CA LYS A 163 -5.31 -10.06 -17.69
C LYS A 163 -4.25 -9.89 -16.61
N LEU A 164 -4.43 -8.94 -15.68
CA LEU A 164 -3.53 -8.71 -14.54
C LEU A 164 -3.40 -9.94 -13.65
N ALA A 165 -4.51 -10.59 -13.31
CA ALA A 165 -4.48 -11.80 -12.50
C ALA A 165 -3.75 -12.94 -13.22
N THR A 166 -4.03 -13.18 -14.51
CA THR A 166 -3.34 -14.19 -15.32
C THR A 166 -1.83 -13.94 -15.40
N GLU A 167 -1.41 -12.67 -15.50
CA GLU A 167 0.01 -12.31 -15.54
C GLU A 167 0.67 -12.46 -14.17
N THR A 168 -0.06 -12.21 -13.10
CA THR A 168 0.46 -12.24 -11.72
C THR A 168 0.50 -13.65 -11.14
N PHE A 169 -0.58 -14.43 -11.33
CA PHE A 169 -0.73 -15.77 -10.77
C PHE A 169 -0.43 -16.82 -11.83
N LYS A 170 0.76 -17.37 -11.79
CA LYS A 170 1.17 -18.48 -12.70
C LYS A 170 0.70 -19.83 -12.18
N GLU A 171 0.49 -19.95 -10.84
CA GLU A 171 -0.03 -21.12 -10.17
C GLU A 171 -1.46 -20.86 -9.67
N PRO A 172 -2.30 -21.89 -9.54
CA PRO A 172 -3.64 -21.75 -9.00
C PRO A 172 -3.62 -21.16 -7.57
N VAL A 173 -4.53 -20.25 -7.31
CA VAL A 173 -4.69 -19.66 -5.96
C VAL A 173 -5.37 -20.70 -5.06
N SER A 174 -4.66 -21.15 -4.04
CA SER A 174 -5.14 -22.15 -3.07
C SER A 174 -5.96 -21.56 -1.92
N LEU A 175 -5.76 -20.28 -1.61
CA LEU A 175 -6.45 -19.57 -0.55
C LEU A 175 -6.84 -18.17 -1.01
N ALA A 176 -8.11 -17.83 -0.93
CA ALA A 176 -8.63 -16.50 -1.23
C ALA A 176 -9.13 -15.82 0.04
N LEU A 177 -8.47 -14.75 0.43
CA LEU A 177 -8.82 -13.93 1.58
C LEU A 177 -9.79 -12.84 1.12
N TYR A 178 -10.88 -12.65 1.84
CA TYR A 178 -11.92 -11.70 1.45
C TYR A 178 -12.41 -10.88 2.63
N ASP A 179 -12.41 -9.57 2.48
CA ASP A 179 -12.97 -8.67 3.47
C ASP A 179 -13.50 -7.38 2.84
N LEU A 180 -14.21 -6.58 3.66
CA LEU A 180 -14.91 -5.36 3.29
C LEU A 180 -14.40 -4.18 4.08
N THR A 181 -14.35 -3.02 3.43
CA THR A 181 -14.09 -1.76 4.13
C THR A 181 -14.97 -0.65 3.59
N SER A 182 -15.10 0.46 4.33
CA SER A 182 -15.80 1.66 3.86
C SER A 182 -14.80 2.74 3.46
N VAL A 183 -15.22 3.59 2.53
CA VAL A 183 -14.49 4.79 2.08
C VAL A 183 -15.49 5.93 2.01
N TYR A 184 -15.23 7.00 2.75
CA TYR A 184 -16.16 8.12 2.87
C TYR A 184 -15.92 9.20 1.80
N PHE A 185 -16.96 9.99 1.55
CA PHE A 185 -16.91 11.17 0.68
C PHE A 185 -16.73 12.45 1.49
N GLU A 186 -16.02 13.41 0.92
CA GLU A 186 -16.25 14.80 1.27
C GLU A 186 -17.40 15.33 0.38
N GLY A 187 -18.45 15.87 1.03
CA GLY A 187 -19.70 16.23 0.36
C GLY A 187 -20.72 15.08 0.25
N SER A 188 -21.70 15.22 -0.63
CA SER A 188 -22.84 14.30 -0.76
C SER A 188 -22.50 13.01 -1.52
N GLY A 189 -21.46 13.03 -2.37
CA GLY A 189 -21.14 11.94 -3.29
C GLY A 189 -22.27 11.67 -4.32
N PRO A 190 -22.03 10.83 -5.33
CA PRO A 190 -23.00 10.56 -6.38
C PRO A 190 -24.02 9.48 -5.97
N ALA A 191 -25.31 9.79 -6.16
CA ALA A 191 -26.36 8.78 -6.08
C ALA A 191 -26.32 7.86 -7.33
N PRO A 192 -26.67 6.57 -7.22
CA PRO A 192 -27.10 5.87 -6.01
C PRO A 192 -25.93 5.22 -5.23
N LEU A 193 -24.67 5.47 -5.63
CA LEU A 193 -23.49 4.80 -5.11
C LEU A 193 -23.15 5.24 -3.67
N ALA A 194 -23.07 6.55 -3.45
CA ALA A 194 -22.82 7.13 -2.14
C ALA A 194 -24.07 7.01 -1.25
N ARG A 195 -23.90 6.37 -0.08
CA ARG A 195 -24.97 6.17 0.89
C ARG A 195 -24.41 6.19 2.31
N TYR A 196 -25.22 6.64 3.26
CA TYR A 196 -24.92 6.45 4.67
C TYR A 196 -25.04 4.97 5.05
N GLY A 197 -24.12 4.47 5.87
CA GLY A 197 -24.08 3.07 6.28
C GLY A 197 -23.18 2.86 7.49
N HIS A 198 -22.87 1.61 7.80
CA HIS A 198 -21.93 1.29 8.88
C HIS A 198 -20.51 1.71 8.47
N SER A 199 -20.02 2.82 9.05
CA SER A 199 -18.71 3.36 8.73
C SER A 199 -17.60 2.67 9.52
N ARG A 200 -16.70 1.99 8.82
CA ARG A 200 -15.47 1.44 9.40
C ARG A 200 -14.39 2.50 9.62
N ASP A 201 -14.61 3.70 9.08
CA ASP A 201 -13.76 4.89 9.27
C ASP A 201 -14.22 5.77 10.45
N HIS A 202 -15.24 5.33 11.19
CA HIS A 202 -15.89 6.10 12.28
C HIS A 202 -16.45 7.47 11.83
N ARG A 203 -16.81 7.59 10.54
CA ARG A 203 -17.38 8.78 9.91
C ARG A 203 -18.84 8.52 9.54
N SER A 204 -19.68 8.29 10.57
CA SER A 204 -21.12 8.12 10.37
C SER A 204 -21.84 9.40 9.89
N ASP A 205 -21.16 10.53 9.98
CA ASP A 205 -21.58 11.85 9.50
C ASP A 205 -21.42 12.03 7.96
N ARG A 206 -20.79 11.08 7.28
CA ARG A 206 -20.49 11.15 5.85
C ARG A 206 -21.08 9.99 5.06
N PRO A 207 -21.54 10.24 3.82
CA PRO A 207 -21.87 9.16 2.90
C PRO A 207 -20.58 8.40 2.52
N GLN A 208 -20.74 7.15 2.15
CA GLN A 208 -19.62 6.25 1.87
C GLN A 208 -19.92 5.31 0.69
N ILE A 209 -18.89 4.64 0.21
CA ILE A 209 -18.96 3.41 -0.57
C ILE A 209 -18.36 2.27 0.23
N ILE A 210 -18.64 1.03 -0.17
CA ILE A 210 -17.99 -0.15 0.37
C ILE A 210 -17.05 -0.71 -0.68
N LEU A 211 -15.82 -0.99 -0.26
CA LEU A 211 -14.84 -1.73 -1.05
C LEU A 211 -14.80 -3.17 -0.54
N ALA A 212 -14.97 -4.11 -1.45
CA ALA A 212 -14.81 -5.52 -1.20
C ALA A 212 -13.55 -5.99 -1.92
N VAL A 213 -12.56 -6.46 -1.18
CA VAL A 213 -11.25 -6.85 -1.72
C VAL A 213 -11.01 -8.33 -1.47
N ALA A 214 -10.54 -9.02 -2.50
CA ALA A 214 -10.00 -10.36 -2.40
C ALA A 214 -8.50 -10.35 -2.70
N THR A 215 -7.70 -11.06 -1.86
CA THR A 215 -6.25 -11.22 -2.02
C THR A 215 -5.84 -12.68 -1.85
N ASP A 216 -4.61 -13.01 -2.25
CA ASP A 216 -3.97 -14.26 -1.84
C ASP A 216 -3.38 -14.15 -0.41
N THR A 217 -2.68 -15.18 0.03
CA THR A 217 -2.02 -15.26 1.35
C THR A 217 -0.84 -14.30 1.54
N HIS A 218 -0.44 -13.59 0.52
CA HIS A 218 0.66 -12.63 0.53
C HIS A 218 0.18 -11.19 0.34
N GLY A 219 -1.14 -10.96 0.42
CA GLY A 219 -1.73 -9.66 0.16
C GLY A 219 -1.76 -9.28 -1.33
N THR A 220 -1.41 -10.20 -2.26
CA THR A 220 -1.49 -9.92 -3.68
C THR A 220 -2.95 -9.80 -4.10
N PRO A 221 -3.38 -8.67 -4.70
CA PRO A 221 -4.78 -8.47 -5.05
C PRO A 221 -5.26 -9.46 -6.12
N LEU A 222 -6.47 -9.99 -5.92
CA LEU A 222 -7.21 -10.84 -6.86
C LEU A 222 -8.35 -10.07 -7.51
N HIS A 223 -9.12 -9.33 -6.69
CA HIS A 223 -10.34 -8.67 -7.15
C HIS A 223 -10.73 -7.52 -6.24
N ILE A 224 -11.34 -6.49 -6.83
CA ILE A 224 -12.01 -5.41 -6.10
C ILE A 224 -13.42 -5.18 -6.63
N SER A 225 -14.39 -5.12 -5.72
CA SER A 225 -15.74 -4.66 -6.00
C SER A 225 -16.02 -3.34 -5.28
N ILE A 226 -16.63 -2.39 -5.98
CA ILE A 226 -17.07 -1.11 -5.44
C ILE A 226 -18.59 -1.15 -5.31
N LEU A 227 -19.08 -1.05 -4.08
CA LEU A 227 -20.48 -1.29 -3.75
C LEU A 227 -21.12 -0.05 -3.13
N ARG A 228 -22.46 0.02 -3.15
CA ARG A 228 -23.22 1.08 -2.48
C ARG A 228 -22.90 1.12 -1.00
N GLY A 229 -22.78 2.31 -0.43
CA GLY A 229 -22.34 2.53 0.95
C GLY A 229 -23.21 1.93 2.05
N ASN A 230 -24.46 1.57 1.75
CA ASN A 230 -25.38 0.90 2.67
C ASN A 230 -25.53 -0.62 2.40
N ARG A 231 -24.66 -1.20 1.58
CA ARG A 231 -24.72 -2.64 1.30
C ARG A 231 -24.37 -3.44 2.54
N ALA A 232 -25.20 -4.44 2.87
CA ALA A 232 -24.90 -5.32 4.00
C ALA A 232 -23.81 -6.34 3.64
N ASP A 233 -22.88 -6.59 4.56
CA ASP A 233 -21.73 -7.49 4.38
C ASP A 233 -22.16 -8.87 3.93
N SER A 234 -23.22 -9.40 4.56
CA SER A 234 -23.77 -10.73 4.25
C SER A 234 -24.26 -10.93 2.81
N THR A 235 -24.50 -9.85 2.05
CA THR A 235 -25.01 -9.94 0.67
C THR A 235 -23.92 -9.86 -0.39
N THR A 236 -22.67 -9.59 0.00
CA THR A 236 -21.57 -9.32 -0.94
C THR A 236 -20.78 -10.57 -1.32
N LEU A 237 -20.65 -11.52 -0.40
CA LEU A 237 -19.81 -12.71 -0.53
C LEU A 237 -20.17 -13.55 -1.77
N ARG A 238 -21.45 -13.87 -1.96
CA ARG A 238 -21.91 -14.71 -3.07
C ARG A 238 -21.57 -14.13 -4.45
N SER A 239 -21.73 -12.81 -4.63
CA SER A 239 -21.40 -12.16 -5.89
C SER A 239 -19.90 -12.19 -6.17
N THR A 240 -19.08 -11.97 -5.14
CA THR A 240 -17.62 -12.01 -5.27
C THR A 240 -17.12 -13.41 -5.59
N ILE A 241 -17.61 -14.44 -4.91
CA ILE A 241 -17.27 -15.84 -5.19
C ILE A 241 -17.59 -16.19 -6.65
N LYS A 242 -18.78 -15.84 -7.15
CA LYS A 242 -19.13 -16.06 -8.56
C LYS A 242 -18.17 -15.37 -9.53
N ILE A 243 -17.72 -14.16 -9.20
CA ILE A 243 -16.72 -13.44 -9.99
C ILE A 243 -15.38 -14.18 -9.96
N LEU A 244 -14.91 -14.57 -8.78
CA LEU A 244 -13.63 -15.27 -8.61
C LEU A 244 -13.61 -16.59 -9.38
N ARG A 245 -14.67 -17.39 -9.25
CA ARG A 245 -14.78 -18.67 -9.99
C ARG A 245 -14.83 -18.48 -11.50
N ARG A 246 -15.73 -17.63 -11.98
CA ARG A 246 -15.98 -17.48 -13.43
C ARG A 246 -14.87 -16.74 -14.16
N ARG A 247 -14.31 -15.72 -13.51
CA ARG A 247 -13.35 -14.83 -14.15
C ARG A 247 -11.91 -15.29 -13.95
N PHE A 248 -11.61 -15.79 -12.76
CA PHE A 248 -10.24 -16.17 -12.38
C PHE A 248 -10.03 -17.68 -12.31
N GLN A 249 -11.04 -18.47 -12.61
CA GLN A 249 -10.99 -19.95 -12.60
C GLN A 249 -10.52 -20.55 -11.26
N ILE A 250 -10.80 -19.83 -10.16
CA ILE A 250 -10.48 -20.29 -8.82
C ILE A 250 -11.52 -21.34 -8.42
N GLN A 251 -11.20 -22.64 -8.60
CA GLN A 251 -12.15 -23.73 -8.36
C GLN A 251 -11.93 -24.40 -6.99
N ASP A 252 -10.67 -24.59 -6.61
CA ASP A 252 -10.28 -25.37 -5.42
C ASP A 252 -9.73 -24.51 -4.27
N ALA A 253 -9.95 -23.18 -4.31
CA ALA A 253 -9.48 -22.30 -3.25
C ALA A 253 -10.36 -22.38 -2.01
N VAL A 254 -9.70 -22.32 -0.85
CA VAL A 254 -10.36 -22.10 0.44
C VAL A 254 -10.70 -20.62 0.57
N PHE A 255 -11.94 -20.30 0.86
CA PHE A 255 -12.38 -18.92 1.09
C PHE A 255 -12.30 -18.56 2.57
N VAL A 256 -11.54 -17.52 2.90
CA VAL A 256 -11.40 -17.03 4.27
C VAL A 256 -12.01 -15.64 4.39
N PHE A 257 -12.93 -15.47 5.36
CA PHE A 257 -13.65 -14.21 5.55
C PHE A 257 -14.07 -14.01 7.00
N ASP A 258 -14.33 -12.75 7.38
CA ASP A 258 -14.72 -12.41 8.76
C ASP A 258 -16.17 -12.78 9.09
N GLY A 259 -16.44 -12.90 10.38
CA GLY A 259 -17.72 -13.33 10.95
C GLY A 259 -18.94 -12.50 10.53
N GLY A 260 -18.77 -11.25 10.15
CA GLY A 260 -19.85 -10.40 9.61
C GLY A 260 -20.52 -10.97 8.36
N MET A 261 -19.85 -11.88 7.64
CA MET A 261 -20.33 -12.52 6.43
C MET A 261 -20.77 -13.97 6.63
N SER A 262 -20.67 -14.53 7.83
CA SER A 262 -20.95 -15.92 8.18
C SER A 262 -22.45 -16.24 8.38
N SER A 263 -23.34 -15.56 7.64
CA SER A 263 -24.78 -15.87 7.71
C SER A 263 -25.06 -17.31 7.22
N LYS A 264 -26.09 -17.96 7.80
CA LYS A 264 -26.48 -19.32 7.40
C LYS A 264 -26.66 -19.45 5.87
N ILE A 265 -27.25 -18.44 5.24
CA ILE A 265 -27.49 -18.40 3.79
C ILE A 265 -26.13 -18.38 3.02
N ASN A 266 -25.16 -17.62 3.48
CA ASN A 266 -23.85 -17.56 2.83
C ASN A 266 -23.10 -18.87 2.98
N LEU A 267 -23.06 -19.45 4.17
CA LEU A 267 -22.38 -20.72 4.43
C LEU A 267 -23.02 -21.85 3.62
N GLN A 268 -24.35 -21.92 3.58
CA GLN A 268 -25.06 -22.90 2.75
C GLN A 268 -24.75 -22.71 1.27
N SER A 269 -24.76 -21.48 0.78
CA SER A 269 -24.43 -21.22 -0.63
C SER A 269 -23.00 -21.63 -1.01
N LEU A 270 -22.03 -21.50 -0.10
CA LEU A 270 -20.67 -22.00 -0.32
C LEU A 270 -20.64 -23.51 -0.41
N GLN A 271 -21.35 -24.21 0.50
CA GLN A 271 -21.45 -25.66 0.52
C GLN A 271 -22.17 -26.20 -0.72
N ASP A 272 -23.28 -25.58 -1.14
CA ASP A 272 -24.03 -25.96 -2.35
C ASP A 272 -23.19 -25.80 -3.61
N GLU A 273 -22.26 -24.87 -3.63
CA GLU A 273 -21.31 -24.67 -4.72
C GLU A 273 -20.02 -25.53 -4.58
N GLY A 274 -19.95 -26.42 -3.57
CA GLY A 274 -18.80 -27.30 -3.33
C GLY A 274 -17.54 -26.54 -2.91
N LEU A 275 -17.68 -25.35 -2.31
CA LEU A 275 -16.56 -24.51 -1.92
C LEU A 275 -16.20 -24.70 -0.45
N GLU A 276 -14.91 -24.70 -0.19
CA GLU A 276 -14.36 -24.78 1.15
C GLU A 276 -14.13 -23.39 1.73
N PHE A 277 -14.32 -23.30 3.04
CA PHE A 277 -14.19 -22.02 3.73
C PHE A 277 -13.65 -22.13 5.15
N VAL A 278 -13.10 -21.04 5.64
CA VAL A 278 -12.79 -20.78 7.04
C VAL A 278 -13.36 -19.42 7.42
N THR A 279 -14.14 -19.38 8.49
CA THR A 279 -14.71 -18.13 9.00
C THR A 279 -14.79 -18.13 10.52
N ARG A 280 -14.86 -16.96 11.12
CA ARG A 280 -15.13 -16.80 12.54
C ARG A 280 -16.64 -16.74 12.79
N LEU A 281 -17.08 -17.39 13.86
CA LEU A 281 -18.44 -17.24 14.38
C LEU A 281 -18.51 -16.21 15.53
N SER A 282 -19.73 -15.81 15.86
CA SER A 282 -19.97 -14.83 16.93
C SER A 282 -19.59 -15.39 18.31
N ASN A 283 -19.27 -14.49 19.25
CA ASN A 283 -19.01 -14.91 20.63
C ASN A 283 -20.25 -15.54 21.28
N SER A 284 -21.46 -15.12 20.90
CA SER A 284 -22.70 -15.76 21.40
C SER A 284 -22.83 -17.22 20.93
N THR A 285 -22.36 -17.52 19.72
CA THR A 285 -22.30 -18.91 19.22
C THR A 285 -21.26 -19.72 20.01
N LEU A 286 -20.11 -19.13 20.33
CA LEU A 286 -19.10 -19.75 21.18
C LEU A 286 -19.67 -20.04 22.58
N GLU A 287 -20.33 -19.06 23.22
CA GLU A 287 -20.94 -19.22 24.54
C GLU A 287 -21.99 -20.34 24.56
N THR A 288 -22.81 -20.44 23.51
CA THR A 288 -23.82 -21.52 23.40
C THR A 288 -23.11 -22.87 23.24
N LEU A 289 -22.15 -22.96 22.35
CA LEU A 289 -21.41 -24.19 22.08
C LEU A 289 -20.66 -24.68 23.35
N LEU A 290 -20.05 -23.78 24.13
CA LEU A 290 -19.34 -24.12 25.34
C LEU A 290 -20.27 -24.72 26.42
N LYS A 291 -21.55 -24.32 26.46
CA LYS A 291 -22.54 -24.91 27.38
C LYS A 291 -22.92 -26.36 27.02
N ASP A 292 -22.82 -26.67 25.73
CA ASP A 292 -23.18 -27.99 25.21
C ASP A 292 -22.00 -28.98 25.26
N LEU A 293 -20.76 -28.49 25.58
CA LEU A 293 -19.58 -29.33 25.65
C LEU A 293 -19.46 -30.08 26.99
N PRO A 294 -18.92 -31.32 27.00
CA PRO A 294 -18.59 -32.05 28.21
C PRO A 294 -17.65 -31.24 29.13
N GLY A 295 -17.80 -31.40 30.44
CA GLY A 295 -17.01 -30.67 31.43
C GLY A 295 -15.51 -30.87 31.31
N GLU A 296 -15.04 -32.03 30.87
CA GLU A 296 -13.62 -32.30 30.57
C GLU A 296 -13.06 -31.39 29.46
N THR A 297 -13.82 -31.18 28.39
CA THR A 297 -13.42 -30.28 27.29
C THR A 297 -13.44 -28.81 27.74
N GLN A 298 -14.34 -28.44 28.70
CA GLN A 298 -14.35 -27.09 29.28
C GLN A 298 -13.11 -26.83 30.14
N LEU A 299 -12.58 -27.85 30.84
CA LEU A 299 -11.35 -27.75 31.63
C LEU A 299 -10.11 -27.58 30.74
N GLU A 300 -10.07 -28.21 29.56
CA GLU A 300 -8.99 -28.05 28.60
C GLU A 300 -8.89 -26.62 28.03
N LEU A 301 -10.01 -25.88 28.01
CA LEU A 301 -10.06 -24.48 27.58
C LEU A 301 -9.47 -23.49 28.59
N THR A 302 -9.11 -23.93 29.81
CA THR A 302 -8.50 -23.04 30.81
C THR A 302 -7.04 -22.69 30.50
N ASP A 303 -6.38 -23.45 29.63
CA ASP A 303 -5.00 -23.19 29.22
C ASP A 303 -4.96 -22.22 28.02
N ALA A 304 -4.46 -21.00 28.24
CA ALA A 304 -4.52 -19.86 27.33
C ALA A 304 -3.84 -20.05 25.95
N HIS A 305 -3.21 -21.19 25.70
CA HIS A 305 -2.46 -21.51 24.48
C HIS A 305 -3.03 -22.68 23.68
N ARG A 306 -4.16 -23.24 24.08
CA ARG A 306 -4.70 -24.42 23.40
C ARG A 306 -5.59 -24.05 22.22
N LEU A 307 -5.43 -24.83 21.17
CA LEU A 307 -6.30 -24.93 20.02
C LEU A 307 -7.04 -26.26 20.14
N ILE A 308 -8.38 -26.20 20.22
CA ILE A 308 -9.22 -27.37 20.39
C ILE A 308 -10.10 -27.52 19.16
N GLU A 309 -10.06 -28.71 18.57
CA GLU A 309 -10.95 -29.08 17.48
C GLU A 309 -12.17 -29.81 18.03
N ILE A 310 -13.35 -29.43 17.59
CA ILE A 310 -14.60 -30.03 18.00
C ILE A 310 -15.54 -30.21 16.81
N GLU A 311 -16.27 -31.29 16.84
CA GLU A 311 -17.43 -31.51 15.96
C GLU A 311 -18.72 -31.29 16.75
N HIS A 312 -19.57 -30.39 16.28
CA HIS A 312 -20.84 -30.10 16.91
C HIS A 312 -21.94 -29.98 15.86
N ASN A 313 -23.01 -30.77 16.01
CA ASN A 313 -24.14 -30.84 15.07
C ASN A 313 -23.70 -31.10 13.61
N GLY A 314 -22.74 -32.03 13.39
CA GLY A 314 -22.20 -32.38 12.09
C GLY A 314 -21.38 -31.25 11.44
N LYS A 315 -20.91 -30.27 12.23
CA LYS A 315 -20.09 -29.14 11.77
C LYS A 315 -18.76 -29.12 12.50
N ARG A 316 -17.71 -28.90 11.73
CA ARG A 316 -16.35 -28.82 12.21
C ARG A 316 -16.03 -27.40 12.73
N HIS A 317 -15.53 -27.33 13.94
CA HIS A 317 -15.14 -26.09 14.60
C HIS A 317 -13.75 -26.20 15.21
N ALA A 318 -13.05 -25.05 15.28
CA ALA A 318 -11.84 -24.92 16.05
C ALA A 318 -11.99 -23.74 17.02
N ILE A 319 -11.83 -24.02 18.32
CA ILE A 319 -11.76 -23.00 19.37
C ILE A 319 -10.30 -22.64 19.53
N ALA A 320 -9.98 -21.38 19.32
CA ALA A 320 -8.62 -20.88 19.41
C ALA A 320 -8.56 -19.70 20.38
N GLY A 321 -7.44 -19.55 21.09
CA GLY A 321 -7.23 -18.47 22.04
C GLY A 321 -5.78 -17.94 22.00
N GLY A 322 -5.56 -16.84 22.73
CA GLY A 322 -4.23 -16.27 22.91
C GLY A 322 -4.18 -15.16 23.95
N PRO A 323 -3.02 -15.03 24.66
CA PRO A 323 -2.88 -14.09 25.78
C PRO A 323 -3.04 -12.64 25.37
N TRP A 324 -2.51 -12.24 24.23
CA TRP A 324 -2.67 -10.87 23.72
C TRP A 324 -4.14 -10.52 23.46
N ARG A 325 -4.90 -11.45 22.90
CA ARG A 325 -6.33 -11.26 22.66
C ARG A 325 -7.11 -11.19 23.97
N LYS A 326 -6.75 -12.02 24.96
CA LYS A 326 -7.34 -12.01 26.29
C LYS A 326 -7.21 -10.64 26.95
N GLU A 327 -6.02 -10.06 26.95
CA GLU A 327 -5.81 -8.74 27.54
C GLU A 327 -6.57 -7.64 26.76
N ARG A 328 -6.56 -7.70 25.44
CA ARG A 328 -7.33 -6.76 24.61
C ARG A 328 -8.84 -6.84 24.84
N ASP A 329 -9.40 -8.03 24.97
CA ASP A 329 -10.83 -8.21 25.20
C ASP A 329 -11.21 -7.69 26.61
N LYS A 330 -10.38 -7.94 27.61
CA LYS A 330 -10.49 -7.40 28.98
C LYS A 330 -10.44 -5.87 28.99
N GLU A 331 -9.44 -5.27 28.36
CA GLU A 331 -9.31 -3.80 28.25
C GLU A 331 -10.51 -3.17 27.56
N ARG A 332 -10.97 -3.74 26.45
CA ARG A 332 -12.15 -3.26 25.72
C ARG A 332 -13.42 -3.32 26.58
N ARG A 333 -13.61 -4.38 27.33
CA ARG A 333 -14.74 -4.52 28.25
C ARG A 333 -14.67 -3.48 29.35
N GLN A 334 -13.51 -3.33 30.02
CA GLN A 334 -13.31 -2.34 31.07
C GLN A 334 -13.56 -0.91 30.56
N LEU A 335 -13.04 -0.56 29.38
CA LEU A 335 -13.26 0.75 28.76
C LEU A 335 -14.75 1.02 28.47
N ARG A 336 -15.51 0.01 27.99
CA ARG A 336 -16.96 0.14 27.77
C ARG A 336 -17.72 0.36 29.07
N ILE A 337 -17.39 -0.41 30.09
CA ILE A 337 -17.99 -0.29 31.40
C ILE A 337 -17.72 1.10 31.98
N ALA A 338 -16.48 1.56 31.99
CA ALA A 338 -16.09 2.87 32.49
C ALA A 338 -16.80 4.03 31.76
N LYS A 339 -16.88 3.98 30.42
CA LYS A 339 -17.60 4.98 29.62
C LYS A 339 -19.10 4.98 29.92
N ALA A 340 -19.70 3.81 30.11
CA ALA A 340 -21.10 3.69 30.41
C ALA A 340 -21.41 4.24 31.82
N GLU A 341 -20.59 3.94 32.82
CA GLU A 341 -20.71 4.48 34.16
C GLU A 341 -20.61 6.00 34.20
N ALA A 342 -19.59 6.55 33.55
CA ALA A 342 -19.44 8.00 33.46
C ALA A 342 -20.67 8.67 32.81
N ALA A 343 -21.25 8.04 31.78
CA ALA A 343 -22.45 8.54 31.12
C ALA A 343 -23.70 8.43 31.98
N LEU A 344 -23.89 7.29 32.68
CA LEU A 344 -25.01 7.09 33.62
C LEU A 344 -24.89 8.02 34.83
N THR A 345 -23.72 8.19 35.40
CA THR A 345 -23.45 9.13 36.49
C THR A 345 -23.78 10.57 36.08
N LYS A 346 -23.35 10.98 34.91
CA LYS A 346 -23.68 12.31 34.33
C LYS A 346 -25.20 12.46 34.15
N LEU A 347 -25.88 11.43 33.67
CA LEU A 347 -27.32 11.42 33.47
C LEU A 347 -28.08 11.48 34.79
N ALA A 348 -27.62 10.77 35.83
CA ALA A 348 -28.19 10.79 37.18
C ALA A 348 -27.99 12.15 37.87
N ALA A 349 -26.82 12.78 37.71
CA ALA A 349 -26.50 14.08 38.31
C ALA A 349 -27.16 15.27 37.61
N ALA A 350 -27.79 15.10 36.45
CA ALA A 350 -28.38 16.20 35.68
C ALA A 350 -29.57 16.81 36.40
N LYS A 351 -29.48 18.10 36.79
CA LYS A 351 -30.57 18.87 37.37
C LYS A 351 -31.68 19.08 36.35
N ARG A 352 -32.93 18.72 36.73
CA ARG A 352 -34.12 18.85 35.88
C ARG A 352 -35.21 19.60 36.61
N THR A 353 -35.80 20.56 35.97
CA THR A 353 -36.91 21.38 36.51
C THR A 353 -38.22 20.59 36.55
N LYS A 354 -38.43 19.65 35.62
CA LYS A 354 -39.56 18.71 35.57
C LYS A 354 -39.02 17.33 35.20
N PRO A 355 -38.71 16.47 36.15
CA PRO A 355 -38.22 15.13 35.85
C PRO A 355 -39.36 14.30 35.22
N ASP A 356 -39.01 13.59 34.16
CA ASP A 356 -39.87 12.65 33.44
C ASP A 356 -39.16 11.28 33.46
N ALA A 357 -39.64 10.39 34.31
CA ALA A 357 -39.04 9.09 34.54
C ALA A 357 -38.90 8.27 33.25
N GLN A 358 -39.90 8.33 32.37
CA GLN A 358 -39.92 7.56 31.12
C GLN A 358 -38.87 8.11 30.11
N LYS A 359 -38.72 9.44 30.05
CA LYS A 359 -37.67 10.04 29.20
C LYS A 359 -36.27 9.73 29.70
N ILE A 360 -36.05 9.76 31.02
CA ILE A 360 -34.77 9.46 31.65
C ILE A 360 -34.40 8.00 31.40
N ALA A 361 -35.34 7.06 31.64
CA ALA A 361 -35.15 5.65 31.36
C ALA A 361 -34.83 5.37 29.88
N SER A 362 -35.56 6.01 28.95
CA SER A 362 -35.30 5.90 27.53
C SER A 362 -33.90 6.43 27.15
N GLN A 363 -33.47 7.54 27.74
CA GLN A 363 -32.15 8.11 27.52
C GLN A 363 -31.04 7.21 28.06
N ALA A 364 -31.21 6.64 29.27
CA ALA A 364 -30.27 5.68 29.85
C ALA A 364 -30.13 4.44 28.95
N GLY A 365 -31.25 3.86 28.51
CA GLY A 365 -31.27 2.71 27.60
C GLY A 365 -30.55 3.00 26.25
N ARG A 366 -30.87 4.14 25.64
CA ARG A 366 -30.18 4.56 24.37
C ARG A 366 -28.67 4.74 24.56
N THR A 367 -28.26 5.37 25.66
CA THR A 367 -26.86 5.57 26.01
C THR A 367 -26.13 4.24 26.18
N LEU A 368 -26.70 3.32 26.96
CA LEU A 368 -26.13 1.99 27.14
C LEU A 368 -26.06 1.19 25.84
N GLN A 369 -27.05 1.34 24.97
CA GLN A 369 -27.07 0.67 23.67
C GLN A 369 -26.01 1.25 22.71
N GLN A 370 -25.89 2.58 22.65
CA GLN A 370 -24.84 3.25 21.85
C GLN A 370 -23.43 2.84 22.29
N LEU A 371 -23.20 2.71 23.58
CA LEU A 371 -21.93 2.27 24.16
C LEU A 371 -21.74 0.73 24.13
N LYS A 372 -22.74 -0.02 23.62
CA LYS A 372 -22.75 -1.49 23.61
C LYS A 372 -22.55 -2.09 25.02
N ALA A 373 -23.07 -1.42 26.05
CA ALA A 373 -22.88 -1.75 27.44
C ALA A 373 -24.18 -2.21 28.15
N HIS A 374 -25.30 -2.29 27.44
CA HIS A 374 -26.62 -2.63 27.99
C HIS A 374 -26.63 -3.97 28.75
N LYS A 375 -25.79 -4.93 28.35
CA LYS A 375 -25.69 -6.24 29.01
C LYS A 375 -24.97 -6.19 30.36
N TYR A 376 -24.21 -5.13 30.66
CA TYR A 376 -23.41 -5.01 31.88
C TYR A 376 -24.10 -4.25 33.00
N PHE A 377 -25.25 -3.62 32.72
CA PHE A 377 -25.95 -2.77 33.69
C PHE A 377 -27.44 -3.13 33.83
N THR A 378 -27.94 -3.03 35.05
CA THR A 378 -29.36 -2.82 35.34
C THR A 378 -29.55 -1.36 35.70
N TYR A 379 -30.71 -0.80 35.39
CA TYR A 379 -31.07 0.55 35.81
C TYR A 379 -32.59 0.65 36.06
N ARG A 380 -32.96 1.54 36.95
CA ARG A 380 -34.34 1.92 37.22
C ARG A 380 -34.42 3.42 37.44
N VAL A 381 -35.55 4.00 37.14
CA VAL A 381 -35.87 5.39 37.44
C VAL A 381 -37.12 5.39 38.28
N ASP A 382 -37.08 6.05 39.44
CA ASP A 382 -38.22 6.17 40.33
C ASP A 382 -39.18 7.30 39.84
N ASP A 383 -40.33 7.42 40.51
CA ASP A 383 -41.36 8.43 40.19
C ASP A 383 -40.87 9.87 40.40
N ALA A 384 -39.82 10.07 41.19
CA ALA A 384 -39.15 11.35 41.39
C ALA A 384 -38.15 11.66 40.28
N GLY A 385 -37.94 10.75 39.33
CA GLY A 385 -37.01 10.89 38.23
C GLY A 385 -35.54 10.65 38.60
N ILE A 386 -35.28 9.97 39.70
CA ILE A 386 -33.93 9.60 40.13
C ILE A 386 -33.49 8.32 39.42
N LEU A 387 -32.41 8.39 38.65
CA LEU A 387 -31.81 7.25 37.99
C LEU A 387 -30.88 6.50 38.93
N GLN A 388 -31.18 5.23 39.17
CA GLN A 388 -30.32 4.28 39.88
C GLN A 388 -29.86 3.21 38.92
N TRP A 389 -28.61 2.76 39.05
CA TRP A 389 -28.04 1.73 38.20
C TRP A 389 -27.01 0.87 38.96
N GLU A 390 -26.85 -0.37 38.52
CA GLU A 390 -25.92 -1.34 39.10
C GLU A 390 -25.23 -2.15 38.02
N ARG A 391 -23.99 -2.60 38.29
CA ARG A 391 -23.27 -3.54 37.43
C ARG A 391 -23.85 -4.96 37.60
N LYS A 392 -23.98 -5.66 36.46
CA LYS A 392 -24.29 -7.09 36.46
C LYS A 392 -22.98 -7.88 36.58
N HIS A 393 -22.48 -8.05 37.80
CA HIS A 393 -21.17 -8.68 38.05
C HIS A 393 -21.08 -10.09 37.48
N ASP A 394 -22.13 -10.90 37.58
CA ASP A 394 -22.18 -12.28 37.07
C ASP A 394 -22.03 -12.31 35.55
N THR A 395 -22.70 -11.39 34.85
CA THR A 395 -22.59 -11.28 33.39
C THR A 395 -21.18 -10.84 32.95
N ILE A 396 -20.57 -9.92 33.70
CA ILE A 396 -19.22 -9.44 33.45
C ILE A 396 -18.22 -10.58 33.70
N ALA A 397 -18.38 -11.36 34.77
CA ALA A 397 -17.52 -12.50 35.09
C ALA A 397 -17.65 -13.63 34.06
N ALA A 398 -18.89 -13.97 33.66
CA ALA A 398 -19.14 -14.97 32.64
C ALA A 398 -18.50 -14.61 31.30
N GLU A 399 -18.59 -13.34 30.87
CA GLU A 399 -17.91 -12.88 29.66
C GLU A 399 -16.37 -12.88 29.81
N ALA A 400 -15.85 -12.52 30.98
CA ALA A 400 -14.43 -12.52 31.28
C ALA A 400 -13.80 -13.92 31.21
N ALA A 401 -14.55 -14.96 31.53
CA ALA A 401 -14.12 -16.35 31.45
C ALA A 401 -13.78 -16.77 29.99
N HIS A 402 -14.39 -16.11 29.00
CA HIS A 402 -14.20 -16.41 27.58
C HIS A 402 -13.28 -15.40 26.87
N ASP A 403 -12.62 -14.49 27.61
CA ASP A 403 -11.68 -13.53 27.04
C ASP A 403 -10.52 -14.25 26.33
N GLY A 404 -10.21 -13.76 25.16
CA GLY A 404 -9.13 -14.29 24.33
C GLY A 404 -9.53 -15.46 23.45
N TRP A 405 -10.69 -16.06 23.66
CA TRP A 405 -11.17 -17.17 22.85
C TRP A 405 -11.99 -16.71 21.64
N TYR A 406 -11.92 -17.44 20.55
CA TYR A 406 -12.76 -17.26 19.38
C TYR A 406 -13.05 -18.59 18.70
N LEU A 407 -14.21 -18.66 18.06
CA LEU A 407 -14.71 -19.85 17.39
C LEU A 407 -14.49 -19.71 15.88
N LEU A 408 -13.75 -20.63 15.31
CA LEU A 408 -13.66 -20.81 13.85
C LEU A 408 -14.61 -21.91 13.42
N HIS A 409 -15.18 -21.74 12.25
CA HIS A 409 -16.00 -22.72 11.57
C HIS A 409 -15.47 -22.98 10.17
N THR A 410 -15.42 -24.25 9.79
CA THR A 410 -14.93 -24.69 8.49
C THR A 410 -15.67 -25.94 8.01
N ASN A 411 -15.72 -26.12 6.71
CA ASN A 411 -16.13 -27.37 6.06
C ASN A 411 -14.94 -28.14 5.46
N LEU A 412 -13.70 -27.66 5.69
CA LEU A 412 -12.49 -28.35 5.25
C LEU A 412 -12.39 -29.73 5.91
N PRO A 413 -12.12 -30.81 5.14
CA PRO A 413 -11.78 -32.11 5.73
C PRO A 413 -10.49 -32.02 6.56
N ILE A 414 -10.39 -32.80 7.65
CA ILE A 414 -9.18 -32.84 8.50
C ILE A 414 -7.95 -33.22 7.68
N ALA A 415 -8.09 -34.12 6.72
CA ALA A 415 -7.00 -34.55 5.83
C ALA A 415 -6.44 -33.40 4.95
N ARG A 416 -7.23 -32.34 4.72
CA ARG A 416 -6.80 -31.17 3.93
C ARG A 416 -6.23 -30.04 4.79
N ALA A 417 -6.75 -29.87 5.99
CA ALA A 417 -6.23 -28.90 6.96
C ALA A 417 -6.58 -29.31 8.38
N ASP A 418 -5.61 -29.48 9.25
CA ASP A 418 -5.82 -29.66 10.68
C ASP A 418 -6.27 -28.34 11.35
N ALA A 419 -6.56 -28.39 12.65
CA ALA A 419 -7.01 -27.21 13.39
C ALA A 419 -5.99 -26.06 13.41
N ALA A 420 -4.68 -26.39 13.44
CA ALA A 420 -3.62 -25.38 13.40
C ALA A 420 -3.54 -24.68 12.03
N GLN A 421 -3.71 -25.45 10.97
CA GLN A 421 -3.80 -24.90 9.61
C GLN A 421 -5.06 -24.06 9.41
N VAL A 422 -6.21 -24.49 9.93
CA VAL A 422 -7.46 -23.69 9.92
C VAL A 422 -7.26 -22.36 10.65
N GLN A 423 -6.60 -22.39 11.82
CA GLN A 423 -6.27 -21.17 12.55
C GLN A 423 -5.30 -20.28 11.75
N SER A 424 -4.29 -20.87 11.13
CA SER A 424 -3.33 -20.15 10.29
C SER A 424 -4.02 -19.50 9.09
N HIS A 425 -4.91 -20.21 8.41
CA HIS A 425 -5.70 -19.66 7.31
C HIS A 425 -6.51 -18.43 7.75
N TYR A 426 -7.17 -18.51 8.91
CA TYR A 426 -7.91 -17.37 9.43
C TYR A 426 -7.01 -16.17 9.80
N LYS A 427 -5.82 -16.43 10.35
CA LYS A 427 -4.86 -15.37 10.67
C LYS A 427 -4.37 -14.62 9.42
N ASN A 428 -4.35 -15.27 8.26
CA ASN A 428 -3.97 -14.61 7.00
C ASN A 428 -4.94 -13.50 6.59
N LEU A 429 -6.14 -13.35 7.20
CA LEU A 429 -6.99 -12.18 6.98
C LEU A 429 -6.30 -10.86 7.32
N LEU A 430 -5.25 -10.87 8.14
CA LEU A 430 -4.41 -9.70 8.38
C LEU A 430 -3.85 -9.10 7.07
N GLU A 431 -3.56 -9.93 6.06
CA GLU A 431 -3.08 -9.45 4.76
C GLU A 431 -4.11 -8.57 4.04
N VAL A 432 -5.43 -8.85 4.18
CA VAL A 432 -6.49 -7.98 3.63
C VAL A 432 -6.64 -6.70 4.45
N GLU A 433 -6.48 -6.79 5.78
CA GLU A 433 -6.47 -5.60 6.64
C GLU A 433 -5.30 -4.68 6.29
N GLU A 434 -4.10 -5.24 6.02
CA GLU A 434 -2.94 -4.49 5.52
C GLU A 434 -3.21 -3.88 4.14
N ALA A 435 -3.87 -4.61 3.23
CA ALA A 435 -4.30 -4.08 1.93
C ALA A 435 -5.21 -2.85 2.09
N PHE A 436 -6.13 -2.88 3.05
CA PHE A 436 -6.98 -1.72 3.34
C PHE A 436 -6.21 -0.56 3.95
N CYS A 437 -5.23 -0.84 4.82
CA CYS A 437 -4.34 0.18 5.35
C CYS A 437 -3.57 0.87 4.21
N GLU A 438 -3.00 0.09 3.30
CA GLU A 438 -2.29 0.59 2.12
C GLU A 438 -3.19 1.48 1.27
N LEU A 439 -4.36 0.98 0.85
CA LEU A 439 -5.30 1.73 0.02
C LEU A 439 -5.76 3.04 0.67
N LYS A 440 -6.06 3.03 1.98
CA LYS A 440 -6.62 4.19 2.69
C LYS A 440 -5.59 5.21 3.12
N SER A 441 -4.49 4.75 3.72
CA SER A 441 -3.53 5.62 4.40
C SER A 441 -2.41 6.05 3.47
N TYR A 442 -1.88 5.12 2.65
CA TYR A 442 -0.72 5.41 1.82
C TYR A 442 -1.09 5.85 0.41
N LEU A 443 -2.03 5.15 -0.24
CA LEU A 443 -2.50 5.49 -1.58
C LEU A 443 -3.64 6.51 -1.58
N GLN A 444 -4.13 6.88 -0.40
CA GLN A 444 -5.15 7.91 -0.18
C GLN A 444 -6.38 7.75 -1.08
N VAL A 445 -6.98 6.56 -1.09
CA VAL A 445 -8.25 6.33 -1.79
C VAL A 445 -9.38 7.18 -1.21
N ARG A 446 -9.22 7.67 0.02
CA ARG A 446 -10.16 8.55 0.73
C ARG A 446 -9.46 9.82 1.23
N PRO A 447 -10.20 10.94 1.39
CA PRO A 447 -11.61 11.13 1.06
C PRO A 447 -11.85 11.16 -0.44
N VAL A 448 -13.06 10.79 -0.88
CA VAL A 448 -13.47 10.85 -2.29
C VAL A 448 -14.19 12.16 -2.57
N PHE A 449 -13.77 12.85 -3.65
CA PHE A 449 -14.32 14.15 -4.06
C PHE A 449 -15.11 14.09 -5.38
N HIS A 450 -15.15 12.94 -6.05
CA HIS A 450 -15.80 12.81 -7.36
C HIS A 450 -17.32 12.80 -7.25
N HIS A 451 -17.98 13.47 -8.21
CA HIS A 451 -19.45 13.61 -8.27
C HIS A 451 -20.13 12.69 -9.29
N LYS A 452 -19.37 12.01 -10.18
CA LYS A 452 -19.90 11.04 -11.14
C LYS A 452 -19.60 9.62 -10.63
N PRO A 453 -20.59 8.69 -10.63
CA PRO A 453 -20.38 7.32 -10.14
C PRO A 453 -19.21 6.60 -10.83
N GLU A 454 -19.09 6.75 -12.16
CA GLU A 454 -18.04 6.13 -12.96
C GLU A 454 -16.65 6.64 -12.56
N ARG A 455 -16.53 7.94 -12.28
CA ARG A 455 -15.27 8.54 -11.82
C ARG A 455 -14.90 8.12 -10.41
N VAL A 456 -15.88 7.91 -9.53
CA VAL A 456 -15.62 7.29 -8.20
C VAL A 456 -15.06 5.90 -8.38
N ILE A 457 -15.70 5.09 -9.22
CA ILE A 457 -15.27 3.71 -9.50
C ILE A 457 -13.87 3.70 -10.10
N ASN A 458 -13.60 4.53 -11.10
CA ASN A 458 -12.30 4.56 -11.78
C ASN A 458 -11.20 5.15 -10.89
N HIS A 459 -11.51 6.09 -9.98
CA HIS A 459 -10.58 6.56 -8.96
C HIS A 459 -10.11 5.40 -8.06
N VAL A 460 -11.05 4.60 -7.57
CA VAL A 460 -10.71 3.41 -6.75
C VAL A 460 -9.90 2.41 -7.56
N ARG A 461 -10.21 2.19 -8.84
CA ARG A 461 -9.46 1.30 -9.74
C ARG A 461 -8.03 1.76 -9.96
N ILE A 462 -7.79 3.06 -10.11
CA ILE A 462 -6.42 3.64 -10.19
C ILE A 462 -5.66 3.38 -8.89
N CYS A 463 -6.28 3.60 -7.73
CA CYS A 463 -5.67 3.27 -6.45
C CYS A 463 -5.40 1.75 -6.32
N PHE A 464 -6.27 0.92 -6.84
CA PHE A 464 -6.10 -0.53 -6.83
C PHE A 464 -4.98 -1.01 -7.77
N LEU A 465 -4.78 -0.36 -8.93
CA LEU A 465 -3.60 -0.60 -9.78
C LEU A 465 -2.30 -0.21 -9.07
N ALA A 466 -2.30 0.91 -8.36
CA ALA A 466 -1.17 1.31 -7.53
C ALA A 466 -0.91 0.29 -6.41
N TYR A 467 -1.96 -0.19 -5.75
CA TYR A 467 -1.85 -1.26 -4.77
C TYR A 467 -1.30 -2.56 -5.37
N TRP A 468 -1.70 -2.91 -6.60
CA TRP A 468 -1.17 -4.09 -7.31
C TRP A 468 0.35 -4.03 -7.48
N ILE A 469 0.86 -2.86 -7.89
CA ILE A 469 2.31 -2.63 -8.02
C ILE A 469 2.99 -2.70 -6.66
N SER A 470 2.42 -2.05 -5.64
CA SER A 470 2.94 -2.06 -4.27
C SER A 470 3.02 -3.47 -3.70
N ALA A 471 1.95 -4.26 -3.80
CA ALA A 471 1.91 -5.65 -3.31
C ALA A 471 2.94 -6.55 -4.02
N ARG A 472 3.14 -6.36 -5.35
CA ARG A 472 4.19 -7.06 -6.09
C ARG A 472 5.58 -6.70 -5.59
N LEU A 473 5.86 -5.41 -5.43
CA LEU A 473 7.15 -4.94 -4.88
C LEU A 473 7.36 -5.47 -3.46
N ALA A 474 6.34 -5.40 -2.60
CA ALA A 474 6.40 -5.94 -1.24
C ALA A 474 6.77 -7.43 -1.24
N ARG A 475 6.13 -8.22 -2.12
CA ARG A 475 6.43 -9.65 -2.26
C ARG A 475 7.87 -9.89 -2.71
N GLN A 476 8.34 -9.18 -3.73
CA GLN A 476 9.72 -9.29 -4.22
C GLN A 476 10.74 -8.89 -3.15
N TRP A 477 10.49 -7.81 -2.42
CA TRP A 477 11.39 -7.30 -1.40
C TRP A 477 11.42 -8.19 -0.15
N ARG A 478 10.29 -8.79 0.24
CA ARG A 478 10.25 -9.82 1.30
C ARG A 478 11.16 -11.01 0.96
N LEU A 479 11.24 -11.45 -0.29
CA LEU A 479 12.17 -12.50 -0.74
C LEU A 479 13.65 -12.08 -0.59
N CYS A 480 13.92 -10.78 -0.58
CA CYS A 480 15.26 -10.23 -0.30
C CYS A 480 15.46 -9.90 1.19
N GLY A 481 14.54 -10.30 2.07
CA GLY A 481 14.60 -10.04 3.51
C GLY A 481 14.24 -8.61 3.91
N GLU A 482 13.58 -7.83 3.02
CA GLU A 482 13.07 -6.49 3.33
C GLU A 482 11.59 -6.56 3.70
N THR A 483 11.25 -6.08 4.91
CA THR A 483 9.88 -6.05 5.44
C THR A 483 9.34 -4.64 5.58
N GLY A 484 10.09 -3.64 5.12
CA GLY A 484 9.70 -2.24 5.16
C GLY A 484 8.54 -1.96 4.21
N GLU A 485 7.79 -0.93 4.55
CA GLU A 485 6.67 -0.45 3.76
C GLU A 485 7.13 0.10 2.40
N VAL A 486 6.52 -0.38 1.32
CA VAL A 486 6.92 -0.05 -0.06
C VAL A 486 6.87 1.45 -0.34
N THR A 487 5.78 2.11 0.02
CA THR A 487 5.62 3.55 -0.22
C THR A 487 6.64 4.39 0.54
N ARG A 488 7.03 3.97 1.75
CA ARG A 488 8.11 4.61 2.50
C ARG A 488 9.45 4.47 1.79
N ILE A 489 9.77 3.26 1.33
CA ILE A 489 11.04 2.99 0.63
C ILE A 489 11.08 3.78 -0.69
N LEU A 490 9.99 3.77 -1.47
CA LEU A 490 9.91 4.54 -2.72
C LEU A 490 10.13 6.04 -2.50
N ARG A 491 9.56 6.62 -1.43
CA ARG A 491 9.78 8.03 -1.07
C ARG A 491 11.23 8.31 -0.65
N GLN A 492 11.87 7.39 0.06
CA GLN A 492 13.30 7.51 0.36
C GLN A 492 14.14 7.50 -0.93
N LEU A 493 13.80 6.62 -1.88
CA LEU A 493 14.49 6.57 -3.17
C LEU A 493 14.29 7.83 -4.03
N GLN A 494 13.22 8.61 -3.84
CA GLN A 494 13.03 9.89 -4.53
C GLN A 494 14.12 10.92 -4.21
N THR A 495 14.82 10.79 -3.07
CA THR A 495 15.97 11.64 -2.76
C THR A 495 17.14 11.45 -3.73
N ILE A 496 17.16 10.34 -4.50
CA ILE A 496 18.12 10.13 -5.58
C ILE A 496 17.61 10.89 -6.80
N ARG A 497 18.33 11.95 -7.18
CA ARG A 497 17.93 12.87 -8.23
C ARG A 497 18.72 12.67 -9.51
N LEU A 498 18.12 13.02 -10.63
CA LEU A 498 18.80 13.19 -11.91
C LEU A 498 19.10 14.67 -12.10
N GLY A 499 20.41 15.01 -12.18
CA GLY A 499 20.87 16.36 -12.48
C GLY A 499 21.07 16.57 -13.97
N ALA A 500 20.61 17.70 -14.50
CA ALA A 500 20.97 18.20 -15.82
C ALA A 500 22.07 19.24 -15.68
N ILE A 501 23.24 18.96 -16.25
CA ILE A 501 24.43 19.79 -16.18
C ILE A 501 24.66 20.44 -17.54
N HIS A 502 24.68 21.76 -17.58
CA HIS A 502 24.99 22.55 -18.77
C HIS A 502 26.47 23.01 -18.77
N LEU A 503 27.13 22.90 -19.93
CA LEU A 503 28.52 23.34 -20.12
C LEU A 503 28.53 24.65 -20.92
N LYS A 504 28.86 25.78 -20.29
CA LYS A 504 28.84 27.12 -20.90
C LYS A 504 29.69 27.29 -22.16
N ASN A 505 30.72 26.48 -22.33
CA ASN A 505 31.71 26.64 -23.42
C ASN A 505 31.55 25.64 -24.57
N ARG A 506 30.48 24.86 -24.57
CA ARG A 506 30.15 23.96 -25.71
C ARG A 506 28.67 24.15 -25.95
N ASP A 507 28.31 24.76 -27.05
CA ASP A 507 26.95 24.87 -27.48
C ASP A 507 26.27 23.49 -27.39
N LEU A 508 25.25 23.39 -26.50
CA LEU A 508 24.28 22.31 -26.45
C LEU A 508 24.67 20.92 -25.91
N GLN A 509 25.64 20.74 -25.04
CA GLN A 509 25.75 19.45 -24.33
C GLN A 509 25.18 19.54 -22.89
N ILE A 510 23.90 19.14 -22.74
CA ILE A 510 23.30 18.83 -21.44
C ILE A 510 23.72 17.41 -21.08
N LEU A 511 24.56 17.28 -20.04
CA LEU A 511 24.90 15.98 -19.47
C LEU A 511 23.90 15.67 -18.36
N LYS A 512 23.15 14.60 -18.51
CA LYS A 512 22.28 14.08 -17.44
C LYS A 512 23.05 13.08 -16.61
N GLN A 513 23.05 13.28 -15.30
CA GLN A 513 23.79 12.43 -14.37
C GLN A 513 22.95 12.15 -13.12
N ILE A 514 22.91 10.87 -12.74
CA ILE A 514 22.28 10.45 -11.48
C ILE A 514 23.15 10.96 -10.32
N ALA A 515 22.55 11.60 -9.33
CA ALA A 515 23.22 12.04 -8.13
C ALA A 515 23.83 10.84 -7.38
N LYS A 516 24.95 11.09 -6.68
CA LYS A 516 25.59 10.05 -5.88
C LYS A 516 24.59 9.47 -4.88
N VAL A 517 24.36 8.16 -4.97
CA VAL A 517 23.48 7.44 -4.07
C VAL A 517 24.10 7.44 -2.65
N PRO A 518 23.40 7.86 -1.61
CA PRO A 518 23.84 7.74 -0.22
C PRO A 518 24.20 6.29 0.14
N ALA A 519 25.16 6.09 1.05
CA ALA A 519 25.70 4.76 1.33
C ALA A 519 24.66 3.78 1.90
N ASP A 520 23.76 4.28 2.76
CA ASP A 520 22.62 3.53 3.32
C ASP A 520 21.62 3.10 2.24
N LEU A 521 21.24 4.01 1.34
CA LEU A 521 20.37 3.68 0.21
C LEU A 521 21.06 2.76 -0.79
N ASN A 522 22.37 2.90 -1.01
CA ASN A 522 23.11 2.01 -1.90
C ASN A 522 23.12 0.57 -1.36
N ALA A 523 23.31 0.38 -0.04
CA ALA A 523 23.22 -0.92 0.60
C ALA A 523 21.79 -1.51 0.49
N GLN A 524 20.75 -0.68 0.64
CA GLN A 524 19.36 -1.10 0.47
C GLN A 524 19.07 -1.49 -0.99
N LEU A 525 19.50 -0.70 -1.97
CA LEU A 525 19.36 -1.02 -3.39
C LEU A 525 20.07 -2.31 -3.78
N ALA A 526 21.26 -2.57 -3.21
CA ALA A 526 21.98 -3.82 -3.40
C ALA A 526 21.16 -5.01 -2.88
N LYS A 527 20.65 -4.90 -1.64
CA LYS A 527 19.79 -5.90 -1.02
C LYS A 527 18.55 -6.19 -1.88
N LEU A 528 17.91 -5.14 -2.42
CA LEU A 528 16.72 -5.24 -3.27
C LEU A 528 17.02 -5.63 -4.72
N LYS A 529 18.29 -5.80 -5.10
CA LYS A 529 18.76 -6.07 -6.47
C LYS A 529 18.40 -5.00 -7.50
N LEU A 530 18.34 -3.74 -7.08
CA LEU A 530 17.91 -2.59 -7.87
C LEU A 530 19.07 -1.69 -8.35
N LEU A 531 20.34 -1.99 -8.01
CA LEU A 531 21.50 -1.16 -8.36
C LEU A 531 21.63 -0.89 -9.87
N HIS A 532 21.21 -1.83 -10.70
CA HIS A 532 21.26 -1.69 -12.15
C HIS A 532 20.43 -0.52 -12.69
N LEU A 533 19.37 -0.12 -12.00
CA LEU A 533 18.53 1.03 -12.35
C LEU A 533 19.22 2.37 -12.15
N PHE A 534 20.34 2.38 -11.41
CA PHE A 534 21.07 3.58 -11.01
C PHE A 534 22.49 3.64 -11.60
N ALA A 535 22.83 2.72 -12.50
CA ALA A 535 24.15 2.67 -13.14
C ALA A 535 24.32 3.78 -14.19
N ALA A 536 23.27 4.13 -14.92
CA ALA A 536 23.23 5.20 -15.92
C ALA A 536 21.80 5.74 -16.06
N PRO A 537 21.61 6.99 -16.52
CA PRO A 537 20.29 7.51 -16.85
C PRO A 537 19.62 6.61 -17.90
N PRO A 538 18.36 6.20 -17.69
CA PRO A 538 17.63 5.43 -18.68
C PRO A 538 17.17 6.32 -19.86
N ALA A 539 16.94 5.72 -21.03
CA ALA A 539 16.55 6.44 -22.25
C ALA A 539 15.34 7.37 -22.07
N TRP A 540 14.32 6.97 -21.27
CA TRP A 540 13.16 7.82 -20.99
C TRP A 540 13.50 9.07 -20.18
N ALA A 541 14.59 9.06 -19.42
CA ALA A 541 15.06 10.22 -18.66
C ALA A 541 16.00 11.11 -19.49
N GLU A 542 16.62 10.58 -20.55
CA GLU A 542 17.49 11.35 -21.45
C GLU A 542 16.70 12.32 -22.35
N THR A 543 15.47 11.95 -22.73
CA THR A 543 14.58 12.76 -23.57
C THR A 543 13.86 13.87 -22.83
N ALA A 544 13.89 13.89 -21.50
CA ALA A 544 13.27 14.95 -20.71
C ALA A 544 14.04 16.27 -20.93
N GLU A 545 13.41 17.26 -21.55
CA GLU A 545 13.98 18.61 -21.60
C GLU A 545 13.99 19.26 -20.21
N PRO A 546 15.02 20.07 -19.89
CA PRO A 546 15.00 20.85 -18.67
C PRO A 546 13.80 21.80 -18.73
N ILE A 547 13.05 21.88 -17.63
CA ILE A 547 11.97 22.85 -17.47
C ILE A 547 12.61 24.24 -17.62
N GLN A 548 12.25 24.97 -18.66
CA GLN A 548 12.64 26.37 -18.80
C GLN A 548 11.98 27.16 -17.66
N PRO A 549 12.74 28.06 -17.00
CA PRO A 549 12.26 28.82 -15.85
C PRO A 549 11.10 29.77 -16.20
#